data_9b7589310f1cf9ec9efd9b333083dc24
#
_entry.id   9b7589310f1cf9ec9efd9b333083dc24
#
_cell.length_a   1.000
_cell.length_b   1.000
_cell.length_c   1.000
_cell.angle_alpha   90.00
_cell.angle_beta   90.00
_cell.angle_gamma   90.00
#
_symmetry.space_group_name_H-M   'P 1'
#
loop_
_entity.id
_entity.type
_entity.pdbx_description
1 polymer ?
#
loop_
_entity_poly.entity_id
_entity_poly.type
_entity_poly.pdbx_seq_one_letter_code
_entity_poly.pdbx_strand_id
1 'polypeptide(L)'
;FRCDGKGLAVAEDGTLQMADEPDVFIKEYWGEGSYTFKSVRTGKYLGARLSESQGEKPKMGQIAADREEAFDWFVMEIFHVEPQEDGSVVLTNRFHYPVYRDVEGFFSFEQTEGIPITMEVVENGIEKAVAAVRGKKQVLLALGCNSVINAKEEIDRNTLELPEEQEMLLDRIAEVNPNTVLVLFTNYPYTLQKAMEKLPAIIMSATGSQDMGSAMAEAVLGIYAPAGRLNMTWYESIDQLPDIDDYDIIKGKRTYRYFDGKVLYPFGYGLTYTTFAYENYKVSLKDDRLLQISLDVRNTGDTASDEVVQIYGSALESCVKKPICQLLDFVRVKNIAPGETRHVALEIPVEELRFYDVISRRLMVEEGT
;
A
#
# COMPACT_ATOMS: atom_id res chain seq x y z
N PHE A 1 -17.94 10.39 -22.25
CA PHE A 1 -18.49 9.11 -22.77
C PHE A 1 -19.56 9.40 -23.81
N ARG A 2 -19.54 8.63 -24.92
CA ARG A 2 -20.59 8.65 -25.95
C ARG A 2 -20.98 7.23 -26.30
N CYS A 3 -22.25 7.03 -26.58
CA CYS A 3 -22.83 5.78 -27.05
C CYS A 3 -23.81 6.10 -28.19
N ASP A 4 -23.76 5.38 -29.31
CA ASP A 4 -24.61 5.63 -30.50
C ASP A 4 -24.61 7.10 -30.95
N GLY A 5 -23.46 7.79 -30.86
CA GLY A 5 -23.29 9.19 -31.25
C GLY A 5 -23.85 10.22 -30.24
N LYS A 6 -24.54 9.79 -29.18
CA LYS A 6 -25.03 10.64 -28.11
C LYS A 6 -24.11 10.63 -26.89
N GLY A 7 -24.13 11.71 -26.11
CA GLY A 7 -23.44 11.79 -24.83
C GLY A 7 -24.06 10.90 -23.77
N LEU A 8 -23.26 10.55 -22.73
CA LEU A 8 -23.76 9.96 -21.51
C LEU A 8 -23.71 11.00 -20.39
N ALA A 9 -24.78 11.16 -19.67
CA ALA A 9 -24.90 12.09 -18.56
C ALA A 9 -25.64 11.46 -17.37
N VAL A 10 -25.42 12.02 -16.18
CA VAL A 10 -26.11 11.62 -14.95
C VAL A 10 -27.43 12.40 -14.86
N ALA A 11 -28.55 11.72 -14.75
CA ALA A 11 -29.86 12.33 -14.58
C ALA A 11 -30.06 12.97 -13.18
N GLU A 12 -31.18 13.64 -12.97
CA GLU A 12 -31.51 14.23 -11.65
C GLU A 12 -31.68 13.16 -10.56
N ASP A 13 -32.17 11.98 -10.91
CA ASP A 13 -32.32 10.84 -10.01
C ASP A 13 -31.02 10.06 -9.80
N GLY A 14 -29.92 10.52 -10.40
CA GLY A 14 -28.58 9.90 -10.33
C GLY A 14 -28.30 8.84 -11.41
N THR A 15 -29.30 8.37 -12.17
CA THR A 15 -29.08 7.32 -13.18
C THR A 15 -28.26 7.82 -14.36
N LEU A 16 -27.49 6.90 -14.97
CA LEU A 16 -26.76 7.17 -16.21
C LEU A 16 -27.73 7.03 -17.40
N GLN A 17 -27.78 8.04 -18.26
CA GLN A 17 -28.68 8.08 -19.41
C GLN A 17 -28.04 8.73 -20.64
N MET A 18 -28.69 8.57 -21.79
CA MET A 18 -28.33 9.26 -23.03
C MET A 18 -28.67 10.74 -22.95
N ALA A 19 -27.79 11.60 -23.43
CA ALA A 19 -27.96 13.04 -23.48
C ALA A 19 -27.35 13.63 -24.76
N ASP A 20 -27.79 14.82 -25.16
CA ASP A 20 -27.19 15.51 -26.30
C ASP A 20 -25.75 15.98 -25.94
N GLU A 21 -25.57 16.45 -24.72
CA GLU A 21 -24.26 16.85 -24.18
C GLU A 21 -23.81 15.85 -23.10
N PRO A 22 -22.58 15.30 -23.19
CA PRO A 22 -22.06 14.34 -22.22
C PRO A 22 -21.63 15.05 -20.92
N ASP A 23 -21.83 14.38 -19.77
CA ASP A 23 -21.13 14.76 -18.55
C ASP A 23 -19.64 14.41 -18.66
N VAL A 24 -18.82 15.16 -17.93
CA VAL A 24 -17.40 14.90 -17.74
C VAL A 24 -17.20 14.05 -16.49
N PHE A 25 -16.38 13.05 -16.60
CA PHE A 25 -16.02 12.14 -15.49
C PHE A 25 -14.52 12.19 -15.23
N ILE A 26 -14.13 12.18 -13.98
CA ILE A 26 -12.75 11.89 -13.56
C ILE A 26 -12.58 10.38 -13.67
N LYS A 27 -11.65 9.92 -14.48
CA LYS A 27 -11.24 8.52 -14.59
C LYS A 27 -10.06 8.31 -13.66
N GLU A 28 -10.21 7.46 -12.66
CA GLU A 28 -9.16 7.11 -11.70
C GLU A 28 -8.74 5.66 -11.95
N TYR A 29 -7.44 5.43 -12.07
CA TYR A 29 -6.86 4.10 -12.26
C TYR A 29 -6.31 3.57 -10.93
N TRP A 30 -6.70 2.37 -10.56
CA TRP A 30 -6.34 1.73 -9.29
C TRP A 30 -5.38 0.54 -9.43
N GLY A 31 -4.92 0.28 -10.65
CA GLY A 31 -4.11 -0.89 -10.97
C GLY A 31 -4.94 -2.04 -11.52
N GLU A 32 -4.28 -3.00 -12.19
CA GLU A 32 -4.85 -4.25 -12.67
C GLU A 32 -6.12 -4.08 -13.55
N GLY A 33 -6.13 -3.02 -14.38
CA GLY A 33 -7.27 -2.72 -15.24
C GLY A 33 -8.50 -2.18 -14.52
N SER A 34 -8.42 -1.90 -13.23
CA SER A 34 -9.52 -1.38 -12.40
C SER A 34 -9.58 0.14 -12.44
N TYR A 35 -10.76 0.66 -12.75
CA TYR A 35 -11.04 2.09 -12.85
C TYR A 35 -12.27 2.47 -12.05
N THR A 36 -12.30 3.70 -11.55
CA THR A 36 -13.52 4.36 -11.08
C THR A 36 -13.80 5.60 -11.92
N PHE A 37 -15.07 5.99 -12.03
CA PHE A 37 -15.52 7.16 -12.76
C PHE A 37 -16.34 8.06 -11.86
N LYS A 38 -15.80 9.24 -11.56
CA LYS A 38 -16.48 10.23 -10.71
C LYS A 38 -17.02 11.36 -11.55
N SER A 39 -18.31 11.60 -11.48
CA SER A 39 -18.95 12.73 -12.18
C SER A 39 -18.40 14.04 -11.65
N VAL A 40 -17.89 14.90 -12.53
CA VAL A 40 -17.41 16.24 -12.17
C VAL A 40 -18.57 17.12 -11.69
N ARG A 41 -19.75 16.95 -12.29
CA ARG A 41 -20.93 17.76 -11.97
C ARG A 41 -21.54 17.42 -10.61
N THR A 42 -21.66 16.12 -10.29
CA THR A 42 -22.31 15.69 -9.04
C THR A 42 -21.34 15.40 -7.90
N GLY A 43 -20.06 15.20 -8.20
CA GLY A 43 -19.04 14.76 -7.25
C GLY A 43 -19.18 13.31 -6.80
N LYS A 44 -20.04 12.52 -7.45
CA LYS A 44 -20.36 11.15 -7.07
C LYS A 44 -19.79 10.14 -8.06
N TYR A 45 -19.49 8.93 -7.58
CA TYR A 45 -18.99 7.84 -8.39
C TYR A 45 -20.12 7.10 -9.11
N LEU A 46 -19.83 6.71 -10.37
CA LEU A 46 -20.67 5.75 -11.09
C LEU A 46 -20.51 4.37 -10.46
N GLY A 47 -21.61 3.65 -10.36
CA GLY A 47 -21.65 2.28 -9.89
C GLY A 47 -23.00 1.64 -10.13
N ALA A 48 -23.12 0.32 -9.95
CA ALA A 48 -24.41 -0.34 -10.02
C ALA A 48 -25.19 -0.15 -8.72
N ARG A 49 -26.45 0.25 -8.83
CA ARG A 49 -27.39 0.10 -7.71
C ARG A 49 -27.59 -1.37 -7.43
N LEU A 50 -27.45 -1.77 -6.19
CA LEU A 50 -27.72 -3.14 -5.78
C LEU A 50 -29.19 -3.25 -5.37
N SER A 51 -29.88 -4.26 -5.91
CA SER A 51 -31.19 -4.64 -5.39
C SER A 51 -31.00 -5.42 -4.08
N GLU A 52 -31.77 -5.11 -3.05
CA GLU A 52 -31.80 -5.92 -1.83
C GLU A 52 -32.17 -7.37 -2.16
N SER A 53 -31.22 -8.28 -2.04
CA SER A 53 -31.47 -9.70 -2.13
C SER A 53 -31.00 -10.39 -0.83
N GLN A 54 -31.91 -11.02 -0.14
CA GLN A 54 -31.57 -11.87 1.00
C GLN A 54 -30.91 -13.18 0.47
N GLY A 55 -29.59 -13.28 0.62
CA GLY A 55 -28.88 -14.57 0.54
C GLY A 55 -28.42 -15.05 -0.84
N GLU A 56 -28.70 -14.33 -1.93
CA GLU A 56 -28.16 -14.59 -3.27
C GLU A 56 -27.23 -13.47 -3.71
N LYS A 57 -26.41 -13.73 -4.77
CA LYS A 57 -25.62 -12.65 -5.36
C LYS A 57 -26.52 -11.46 -5.69
N PRO A 58 -26.15 -10.23 -5.28
CA PRO A 58 -27.00 -9.08 -5.50
C PRO A 58 -27.32 -8.92 -6.99
N LYS A 59 -28.58 -8.75 -7.34
CA LYS A 59 -28.96 -8.38 -8.71
C LYS A 59 -28.45 -6.97 -8.97
N MET A 60 -27.73 -6.82 -10.07
CA MET A 60 -27.24 -5.53 -10.49
C MET A 60 -28.39 -4.71 -11.08
N GLY A 61 -28.60 -3.55 -10.50
CA GLY A 61 -29.55 -2.57 -10.99
C GLY A 61 -28.93 -1.59 -11.97
N GLN A 62 -29.60 -0.48 -12.17
CA GLN A 62 -29.17 0.60 -13.05
C GLN A 62 -27.83 1.17 -12.60
N ILE A 63 -27.02 1.61 -13.56
CA ILE A 63 -25.81 2.37 -13.30
C ILE A 63 -26.20 3.80 -12.91
N ALA A 64 -25.71 4.26 -11.80
CA ALA A 64 -25.99 5.57 -11.27
C ALA A 64 -24.78 6.20 -10.56
N ALA A 65 -24.76 7.51 -10.45
CA ALA A 65 -23.78 8.27 -9.67
C ALA A 65 -24.37 8.62 -8.29
N ASP A 66 -24.39 7.69 -7.38
CA ASP A 66 -25.04 7.81 -6.08
C ASP A 66 -24.08 7.90 -4.90
N ARG A 67 -22.86 7.38 -5.02
CA ARG A 67 -21.88 7.23 -3.94
C ARG A 67 -20.87 8.37 -3.93
N GLU A 68 -20.60 8.90 -2.75
CA GLU A 68 -19.53 9.90 -2.57
C GLU A 68 -18.14 9.26 -2.54
N GLU A 69 -18.07 7.96 -2.20
CA GLU A 69 -16.86 7.16 -2.11
C GLU A 69 -17.06 5.81 -2.81
N ALA A 70 -16.00 5.31 -3.44
CA ALA A 70 -15.92 3.93 -3.91
C ALA A 70 -15.61 3.04 -2.72
N PHE A 71 -16.64 2.44 -2.14
CA PHE A 71 -16.58 1.71 -0.88
C PHE A 71 -17.58 0.56 -0.84
N ASP A 72 -17.47 -0.30 0.15
CA ASP A 72 -18.29 -1.47 0.42
C ASP A 72 -17.59 -2.78 0.05
N TRP A 73 -18.14 -3.90 0.49
CA TRP A 73 -17.56 -5.22 0.23
C TRP A 73 -17.42 -5.53 -1.28
N PHE A 74 -18.43 -5.21 -2.05
CA PHE A 74 -18.43 -5.49 -3.49
C PHE A 74 -17.82 -4.38 -4.34
N VAL A 75 -17.68 -3.16 -3.85
CA VAL A 75 -17.19 -1.96 -4.55
C VAL A 75 -17.74 -1.89 -5.98
N MET A 76 -19.05 -1.66 -6.10
CA MET A 76 -19.76 -1.66 -7.38
C MET A 76 -19.39 -0.48 -8.29
N GLU A 77 -18.55 0.41 -7.83
CA GLU A 77 -17.96 1.54 -8.53
C GLU A 77 -16.75 1.17 -9.37
N ILE A 78 -16.27 -0.10 -9.29
CA ILE A 78 -15.14 -0.57 -10.10
C ILE A 78 -15.63 -1.00 -11.48
N PHE A 79 -14.95 -0.47 -12.49
CA PHE A 79 -15.08 -0.85 -13.90
C PHE A 79 -13.74 -1.36 -14.43
N HIS A 80 -13.81 -2.28 -15.38
CA HIS A 80 -12.73 -2.58 -16.30
C HIS A 80 -13.04 -1.95 -17.65
N VAL A 81 -12.02 -1.54 -18.36
CA VAL A 81 -12.13 -0.89 -19.69
C VAL A 81 -11.51 -1.83 -20.70
N GLU A 82 -12.34 -2.42 -21.55
CA GLU A 82 -11.94 -3.40 -22.56
C GLU A 82 -11.90 -2.74 -23.95
N PRO A 83 -10.70 -2.43 -24.51
CA PRO A 83 -10.57 -1.81 -25.81
C PRO A 83 -11.12 -2.70 -26.92
N GLN A 84 -11.77 -2.09 -27.93
CA GLN A 84 -12.27 -2.74 -29.13
C GLN A 84 -11.45 -2.33 -30.35
N GLU A 85 -11.52 -3.13 -31.42
CA GLU A 85 -10.78 -2.90 -32.69
C GLU A 85 -11.12 -1.55 -33.35
N ASP A 86 -12.34 -1.07 -33.19
CA ASP A 86 -12.81 0.21 -33.74
C ASP A 86 -12.44 1.45 -32.95
N GLY A 87 -11.70 1.27 -31.84
CA GLY A 87 -11.30 2.35 -30.93
C GLY A 87 -12.36 2.70 -29.88
N SER A 88 -13.50 2.04 -29.86
CA SER A 88 -14.44 2.08 -28.75
C SER A 88 -13.95 1.21 -27.58
N VAL A 89 -14.67 1.25 -26.47
CA VAL A 89 -14.43 0.37 -25.31
C VAL A 89 -15.73 -0.26 -24.87
N VAL A 90 -15.64 -1.46 -24.30
CA VAL A 90 -16.70 -2.04 -23.48
C VAL A 90 -16.33 -1.85 -22.03
N LEU A 91 -17.23 -1.28 -21.24
CA LEU A 91 -17.07 -1.20 -19.80
C LEU A 91 -17.66 -2.45 -19.16
N THR A 92 -16.91 -3.11 -18.31
CA THR A 92 -17.40 -4.22 -17.48
C THR A 92 -17.27 -3.87 -16.01
N ASN A 93 -18.06 -4.49 -15.16
CA ASN A 93 -17.89 -4.34 -13.72
C ASN A 93 -16.80 -5.30 -13.19
N ARG A 94 -16.51 -5.25 -11.88
CA ARG A 94 -15.52 -6.13 -11.24
C ARG A 94 -15.79 -7.64 -11.39
N PHE A 95 -17.02 -8.05 -11.79
CA PHE A 95 -17.38 -9.44 -12.06
C PHE A 95 -17.37 -9.76 -13.56
N HIS A 96 -16.80 -8.84 -14.38
CA HIS A 96 -16.73 -8.92 -15.83
C HIS A 96 -18.10 -8.99 -16.55
N TYR A 97 -19.15 -8.45 -15.92
CA TYR A 97 -20.43 -8.26 -16.61
C TYR A 97 -20.36 -6.93 -17.37
N PRO A 98 -20.60 -6.96 -18.69
CA PRO A 98 -20.55 -5.74 -19.49
C PRO A 98 -21.72 -4.80 -19.24
N VAL A 99 -21.47 -3.53 -19.50
CA VAL A 99 -22.52 -2.51 -19.54
C VAL A 99 -23.40 -2.75 -20.75
N TYR A 100 -24.70 -2.82 -20.54
CA TYR A 100 -25.69 -2.88 -21.59
C TYR A 100 -26.77 -1.82 -21.38
N ARG A 101 -27.59 -1.54 -22.39
CA ARG A 101 -28.73 -0.65 -22.33
C ARG A 101 -30.02 -1.47 -22.47
N ASP A 102 -30.88 -1.40 -21.47
CA ASP A 102 -32.15 -2.11 -21.48
C ASP A 102 -33.18 -1.49 -22.46
N VAL A 103 -34.34 -2.12 -22.56
CA VAL A 103 -35.42 -1.69 -23.48
C VAL A 103 -36.06 -0.34 -23.07
N GLU A 104 -35.87 0.07 -21.82
CA GLU A 104 -36.33 1.34 -21.26
C GLU A 104 -35.30 2.45 -21.47
N GLY A 105 -34.09 2.09 -21.88
CA GLY A 105 -32.99 3.02 -22.18
C GLY A 105 -32.04 3.28 -21.01
N PHE A 106 -32.15 2.54 -19.91
CA PHE A 106 -31.25 2.62 -18.76
C PHE A 106 -30.01 1.77 -18.95
N PHE A 107 -28.91 2.21 -18.38
CA PHE A 107 -27.65 1.45 -18.37
C PHE A 107 -27.58 0.59 -17.12
N SER A 108 -27.23 -0.68 -17.30
CA SER A 108 -27.00 -1.66 -16.23
C SER A 108 -25.96 -2.70 -16.65
N PHE A 109 -25.74 -3.73 -15.81
CA PHE A 109 -24.79 -4.81 -16.11
C PHE A 109 -25.54 -6.13 -16.26
N GLU A 110 -25.22 -6.88 -17.31
CA GLU A 110 -25.80 -8.20 -17.52
C GLU A 110 -24.82 -9.15 -18.25
N GLN A 111 -25.09 -10.45 -18.23
CA GLN A 111 -24.35 -11.46 -18.98
C GLN A 111 -24.77 -11.50 -20.46
N THR A 112 -24.59 -10.40 -21.16
CA THR A 112 -24.91 -10.23 -22.57
C THR A 112 -23.74 -9.60 -23.31
N GLU A 113 -23.89 -9.32 -24.59
CA GLU A 113 -22.91 -8.50 -25.31
C GLU A 113 -22.96 -7.05 -24.76
N GLY A 114 -21.76 -6.53 -24.44
CA GLY A 114 -21.62 -5.16 -23.99
C GLY A 114 -21.83 -4.15 -25.12
N ILE A 115 -22.28 -2.96 -24.78
CA ILE A 115 -22.41 -1.86 -25.74
C ILE A 115 -21.06 -1.14 -25.91
N PRO A 116 -20.71 -0.75 -27.15
CA PRO A 116 -19.52 0.05 -27.39
C PRO A 116 -19.72 1.49 -26.89
N ILE A 117 -18.74 1.97 -26.14
CA ILE A 117 -18.72 3.33 -25.62
C ILE A 117 -17.45 4.02 -26.12
N THR A 118 -17.58 5.22 -26.66
CA THR A 118 -16.44 6.05 -27.02
C THR A 118 -16.04 6.93 -25.84
N MET A 119 -14.76 6.91 -25.47
CA MET A 119 -14.19 7.78 -24.44
C MET A 119 -13.31 8.85 -25.09
N GLU A 120 -13.59 10.09 -24.78
CA GLU A 120 -12.75 11.23 -25.18
C GLU A 120 -12.09 11.82 -23.93
N VAL A 121 -10.75 11.94 -23.98
CA VAL A 121 -9.97 12.59 -22.91
C VAL A 121 -10.01 14.10 -23.12
N VAL A 122 -10.75 14.81 -22.28
CA VAL A 122 -10.88 16.27 -22.35
C VAL A 122 -9.77 17.00 -21.59
N GLU A 123 -9.18 16.36 -20.58
CA GLU A 123 -8.05 16.89 -19.80
C GLU A 123 -7.18 15.73 -19.32
N ASN A 124 -5.85 15.87 -19.47
CA ASN A 124 -4.90 14.92 -18.93
C ASN A 124 -4.54 15.30 -17.48
N GLY A 125 -4.90 14.47 -16.50
CA GLY A 125 -4.68 14.72 -15.07
C GLY A 125 -3.21 14.82 -14.70
N ILE A 126 -2.33 14.01 -15.32
CA ILE A 126 -0.88 14.05 -15.08
C ILE A 126 -0.31 15.39 -15.54
N GLU A 127 -0.63 15.84 -16.76
CA GLU A 127 -0.13 17.11 -17.27
C GLU A 127 -0.65 18.29 -16.46
N LYS A 128 -1.88 18.22 -15.95
CA LYS A 128 -2.43 19.21 -15.02
C LYS A 128 -1.65 19.26 -13.70
N ALA A 129 -1.36 18.11 -13.11
CA ALA A 129 -0.54 18.01 -11.91
C ALA A 129 0.88 18.55 -12.14
N VAL A 130 1.52 18.19 -13.25
CA VAL A 130 2.83 18.69 -13.65
C VAL A 130 2.83 20.22 -13.77
N ALA A 131 1.81 20.79 -14.41
CA ALA A 131 1.66 22.25 -14.51
C ALA A 131 1.50 22.92 -13.13
N ALA A 132 0.76 22.30 -12.22
CA ALA A 132 0.52 22.82 -10.88
C ALA A 132 1.78 22.85 -10.00
N VAL A 133 2.71 21.90 -10.16
CA VAL A 133 3.93 21.82 -9.34
C VAL A 133 5.12 22.58 -9.94
N ARG A 134 5.04 23.01 -11.19
CA ARG A 134 6.11 23.76 -11.85
C ARG A 134 6.42 25.05 -11.10
N GLY A 135 7.69 25.27 -10.77
CA GLY A 135 8.15 26.45 -10.04
C GLY A 135 7.74 26.56 -8.57
N LYS A 136 7.13 25.51 -8.01
CA LYS A 136 6.89 25.45 -6.57
C LYS A 136 8.21 25.16 -5.83
N LYS A 137 8.33 25.71 -4.61
CA LYS A 137 9.54 25.50 -3.78
C LYS A 137 9.65 24.06 -3.29
N GLN A 138 8.53 23.46 -3.00
CA GLN A 138 8.42 22.10 -2.46
C GLN A 138 7.08 21.48 -2.89
N VAL A 139 7.08 20.18 -3.10
CA VAL A 139 5.89 19.41 -3.47
C VAL A 139 5.74 18.25 -2.50
N LEU A 140 4.52 17.98 -2.09
CA LEU A 140 4.13 16.74 -1.43
C LEU A 140 3.32 15.94 -2.44
N LEU A 141 3.83 14.79 -2.82
CA LEU A 141 3.17 13.86 -3.73
C LEU A 141 2.59 12.70 -2.91
N ALA A 142 1.27 12.66 -2.76
CA ALA A 142 0.58 11.59 -2.05
C ALA A 142 0.19 10.48 -3.02
N LEU A 143 0.72 9.28 -2.80
CA LEU A 143 0.43 8.06 -3.56
C LEU A 143 0.13 6.91 -2.60
N GLY A 144 -0.32 5.79 -3.15
CA GLY A 144 -0.53 4.58 -2.36
C GLY A 144 -1.63 3.70 -2.89
N CYS A 145 -2.16 2.84 -2.02
CA CYS A 145 -3.24 1.93 -2.35
C CYS A 145 -4.53 2.24 -1.59
N ASN A 146 -5.62 1.82 -2.18
CA ASN A 146 -6.89 1.67 -1.49
C ASN A 146 -7.14 0.17 -1.26
N SER A 147 -7.05 -0.26 -0.01
CA SER A 147 -7.20 -1.67 0.38
C SER A 147 -8.59 -2.26 0.11
N VAL A 148 -9.57 -1.43 -0.24
CA VAL A 148 -10.92 -1.87 -0.62
C VAL A 148 -11.02 -2.13 -2.13
N ILE A 149 -10.20 -1.45 -2.93
CA ILE A 149 -10.24 -1.50 -4.40
C ILE A 149 -9.13 -2.43 -4.94
N ASN A 150 -7.89 -2.12 -4.61
CA ASN A 150 -6.73 -2.86 -5.08
C ASN A 150 -6.02 -3.56 -3.92
N ALA A 151 -5.80 -4.84 -4.03
CA ALA A 151 -5.24 -5.70 -2.99
C ALA A 151 -6.17 -5.86 -1.76
N LYS A 152 -7.45 -6.08 -2.00
CA LYS A 152 -8.38 -6.49 -0.95
C LYS A 152 -8.29 -7.99 -0.68
N GLU A 153 -8.92 -8.44 0.39
CA GLU A 153 -9.11 -9.88 0.68
C GLU A 153 -9.66 -10.62 -0.55
N GLU A 154 -9.11 -11.79 -0.84
CA GLU A 154 -9.41 -12.65 -2.01
C GLU A 154 -8.96 -12.07 -3.37
N ILE A 155 -8.27 -10.93 -3.40
CA ILE A 155 -7.73 -10.35 -4.64
C ILE A 155 -6.27 -9.99 -4.40
N ASP A 156 -5.37 -10.90 -4.78
CA ASP A 156 -3.94 -10.68 -4.67
C ASP A 156 -3.44 -9.75 -5.79
N ARG A 157 -2.40 -8.99 -5.47
CA ARG A 157 -1.72 -8.16 -6.46
C ARG A 157 -0.77 -9.02 -7.30
N ASN A 158 -0.74 -8.78 -8.61
CA ASN A 158 0.16 -9.45 -9.54
C ASN A 158 1.54 -8.78 -9.59
N THR A 159 1.71 -7.61 -8.98
CA THR A 159 2.96 -6.84 -8.96
C THR A 159 3.19 -6.19 -7.61
N LEU A 160 4.44 -5.83 -7.33
CA LEU A 160 4.81 -4.97 -6.20
C LEU A 160 4.97 -3.50 -6.60
N GLU A 161 4.72 -3.14 -7.84
CA GLU A 161 4.82 -1.76 -8.32
C GLU A 161 3.59 -0.94 -7.91
N LEU A 162 3.75 0.37 -7.83
CA LEU A 162 2.60 1.27 -7.76
C LEU A 162 1.76 1.13 -9.04
N PRO A 163 0.46 1.45 -9.00
CA PRO A 163 -0.33 1.53 -10.21
C PRO A 163 0.38 2.37 -11.29
N GLU A 164 0.31 1.93 -12.54
CA GLU A 164 1.08 2.53 -13.65
C GLU A 164 0.91 4.05 -13.75
N GLU A 165 -0.31 4.56 -13.60
CA GLU A 165 -0.58 6.00 -13.65
C GLU A 165 0.06 6.75 -12.46
N GLN A 166 0.21 6.10 -11.28
CA GLN A 166 0.93 6.68 -10.15
C GLN A 166 2.45 6.71 -10.40
N GLU A 167 3.00 5.66 -11.00
CA GLU A 167 4.40 5.63 -11.44
C GLU A 167 4.69 6.72 -12.48
N MET A 168 3.81 6.88 -13.47
CA MET A 168 3.92 7.93 -14.47
C MET A 168 3.84 9.32 -13.83
N LEU A 169 2.92 9.53 -12.91
CA LEU A 169 2.76 10.80 -12.19
C LEU A 169 4.02 11.13 -11.38
N LEU A 170 4.57 10.15 -10.65
CA LEU A 170 5.82 10.30 -9.89
C LEU A 170 6.97 10.71 -10.81
N ASP A 171 7.17 9.99 -11.90
CA ASP A 171 8.23 10.25 -12.85
C ASP A 171 8.12 11.67 -13.41
N ARG A 172 6.94 12.06 -13.88
CA ARG A 172 6.70 13.39 -14.49
C ARG A 172 6.84 14.53 -13.50
N ILE A 173 6.40 14.34 -12.23
CA ILE A 173 6.55 15.35 -11.18
C ILE A 173 8.02 15.49 -10.78
N ALA A 174 8.74 14.37 -10.58
CA ALA A 174 10.15 14.38 -10.22
C ALA A 174 11.03 15.08 -11.26
N GLU A 175 10.70 14.94 -12.56
CA GLU A 175 11.41 15.64 -13.66
C GLU A 175 11.29 17.17 -13.58
N VAL A 176 10.15 17.70 -13.18
CA VAL A 176 9.89 19.15 -13.15
C VAL A 176 10.12 19.79 -11.79
N ASN A 177 10.09 19.01 -10.73
CA ASN A 177 10.34 19.49 -9.37
C ASN A 177 11.05 18.42 -8.53
N PRO A 178 12.39 18.38 -8.53
CA PRO A 178 13.15 17.39 -7.75
C PRO A 178 13.03 17.59 -6.23
N ASN A 179 12.49 18.74 -5.75
CA ASN A 179 12.21 18.96 -4.33
C ASN A 179 10.81 18.45 -3.96
N THR A 180 10.53 17.19 -4.36
CA THR A 180 9.28 16.50 -4.08
C THR A 180 9.50 15.45 -3.00
N VAL A 181 8.66 15.45 -1.98
CA VAL A 181 8.57 14.41 -0.96
C VAL A 181 7.43 13.47 -1.31
N LEU A 182 7.72 12.17 -1.40
CA LEU A 182 6.69 11.15 -1.54
C LEU A 182 6.06 10.88 -0.18
N VAL A 183 4.74 11.05 -0.10
CA VAL A 183 3.91 10.63 1.03
C VAL A 183 3.16 9.37 0.60
N LEU A 184 3.56 8.22 1.11
CA LEU A 184 3.02 6.93 0.71
C LEU A 184 2.06 6.39 1.76
N PHE A 185 0.80 6.18 1.37
CA PHE A 185 -0.21 5.52 2.21
C PHE A 185 -0.42 4.10 1.73
N THR A 186 0.05 3.13 2.51
CA THR A 186 -0.06 1.72 2.14
C THR A 186 0.05 0.79 3.34
N ASN A 187 -0.63 -0.37 3.25
CA ASN A 187 -0.45 -1.49 4.17
C ASN A 187 0.47 -2.58 3.58
N TYR A 188 0.96 -2.37 2.36
CA TYR A 188 1.71 -3.35 1.59
C TYR A 188 3.05 -2.79 1.14
N PRO A 189 4.08 -3.64 0.95
CA PRO A 189 5.34 -3.21 0.34
C PRO A 189 5.13 -2.88 -1.14
N TYR A 190 5.87 -1.89 -1.60
CA TYR A 190 5.99 -1.50 -3.00
C TYR A 190 7.46 -1.48 -3.45
N THR A 191 7.71 -1.71 -4.72
CA THR A 191 9.00 -1.42 -5.34
C THR A 191 9.08 0.09 -5.60
N LEU A 192 9.89 0.80 -4.80
CA LEU A 192 10.00 2.27 -4.85
C LEU A 192 11.35 2.73 -5.42
N GLN A 193 11.97 1.94 -6.27
CA GLN A 193 13.32 2.21 -6.75
C GLN A 193 13.43 3.56 -7.44
N LYS A 194 12.46 3.90 -8.31
CA LYS A 194 12.41 5.22 -8.96
C LYS A 194 12.26 6.36 -7.97
N ALA A 195 11.41 6.20 -6.96
CA ALA A 195 11.23 7.22 -5.93
C ALA A 195 12.50 7.43 -5.12
N MET A 196 13.20 6.35 -4.76
CA MET A 196 14.49 6.42 -4.04
C MET A 196 15.58 7.12 -4.83
N GLU A 197 15.62 6.93 -6.15
CA GLU A 197 16.64 7.53 -7.03
C GLU A 197 16.37 9.01 -7.31
N LYS A 198 15.10 9.40 -7.39
CA LYS A 198 14.69 10.72 -7.89
C LYS A 198 14.27 11.70 -6.80
N LEU A 199 13.81 11.21 -5.65
CA LEU A 199 13.20 12.04 -4.62
C LEU A 199 14.06 12.13 -3.36
N PRO A 200 14.12 13.28 -2.68
CA PRO A 200 14.94 13.50 -1.50
C PRO A 200 14.42 12.79 -0.25
N ALA A 201 13.12 12.47 -0.19
CA ALA A 201 12.51 11.82 0.95
C ALA A 201 11.23 11.06 0.60
N ILE A 202 11.00 9.99 1.36
CA ILE A 202 9.79 9.17 1.33
C ILE A 202 9.29 9.05 2.77
N ILE A 203 8.04 9.42 3.03
CA ILE A 203 7.37 9.21 4.31
C ILE A 203 6.24 8.22 4.07
N MET A 204 6.23 7.13 4.81
CA MET A 204 5.22 6.08 4.70
C MET A 204 4.35 6.03 5.94
N SER A 205 3.05 5.88 5.75
CA SER A 205 2.10 5.52 6.79
C SER A 205 1.23 4.36 6.33
N ALA A 206 0.95 3.45 7.24
CA ALA A 206 -0.13 2.49 7.02
C ALA A 206 -1.48 3.24 6.93
N THR A 207 -2.46 2.62 6.27
CA THR A 207 -3.84 3.11 6.28
C THR A 207 -4.33 3.11 7.73
N GLY A 208 -4.57 4.28 8.25
CA GLY A 208 -4.94 4.49 9.65
C GLY A 208 -6.41 4.86 9.81
N SER A 209 -6.73 5.34 10.99
CA SER A 209 -8.05 5.87 11.32
C SER A 209 -8.20 7.32 10.84
N GLN A 210 -9.26 7.97 11.31
CA GLN A 210 -9.63 9.35 10.98
C GLN A 210 -8.52 10.40 11.19
N ASP A 211 -7.55 10.15 12.08
CA ASP A 211 -6.47 11.10 12.40
C ASP A 211 -5.20 10.90 11.53
N MET A 212 -5.22 9.98 10.56
CA MET A 212 -4.07 9.67 9.70
C MET A 212 -3.53 10.91 8.98
N GLY A 213 -4.42 11.74 8.42
CA GLY A 213 -4.03 12.96 7.72
C GLY A 213 -3.35 13.96 8.64
N SER A 214 -3.87 14.15 9.85
CA SER A 214 -3.27 15.03 10.88
C SER A 214 -1.90 14.53 11.30
N ALA A 215 -1.76 13.24 11.59
CA ALA A 215 -0.50 12.64 11.98
C ALA A 215 0.58 12.77 10.88
N MET A 216 0.19 12.57 9.63
CA MET A 216 1.11 12.75 8.49
C MET A 216 1.52 14.22 8.33
N ALA A 217 0.57 15.15 8.44
CA ALA A 217 0.86 16.58 8.37
C ALA A 217 1.82 17.03 9.47
N GLU A 218 1.63 16.58 10.70
CA GLU A 218 2.50 16.87 11.83
C GLU A 218 3.93 16.32 11.61
N ALA A 219 4.06 15.10 11.06
CA ALA A 219 5.36 14.55 10.70
C ALA A 219 6.05 15.39 9.62
N VAL A 220 5.35 15.71 8.52
CA VAL A 220 5.88 16.52 7.41
C VAL A 220 6.31 17.92 7.88
N LEU A 221 5.55 18.52 8.79
CA LEU A 221 5.86 19.83 9.38
C LEU A 221 6.94 19.80 10.47
N GLY A 222 7.40 18.60 10.85
CA GLY A 222 8.40 18.45 11.89
C GLY A 222 7.89 18.74 13.32
N ILE A 223 6.58 18.68 13.54
CA ILE A 223 5.98 18.84 14.88
C ILE A 223 6.40 17.67 15.77
N TYR A 224 6.54 16.48 15.19
CA TYR A 224 7.23 15.35 15.79
C TYR A 224 8.14 14.65 14.79
N ALA A 225 9.15 13.94 15.28
CA ALA A 225 10.00 13.09 14.44
C ALA A 225 9.38 11.70 14.30
N PRO A 226 9.15 11.18 13.07
CA PRO A 226 8.66 9.83 12.88
C PRO A 226 9.67 8.81 13.41
N ALA A 227 9.17 7.76 14.07
CA ALA A 227 10.01 6.71 14.67
C ALA A 227 9.46 5.31 14.36
N GLY A 228 8.62 5.19 13.34
CA GLY A 228 8.11 3.90 12.86
C GLY A 228 9.22 3.03 12.26
N ARG A 229 9.01 1.72 12.32
CA ARG A 229 9.87 0.72 11.68
C ARG A 229 9.04 -0.19 10.80
N LEU A 230 9.57 -0.55 9.63
CA LEU A 230 8.88 -1.45 8.70
C LEU A 230 8.69 -2.82 9.35
N ASN A 231 7.48 -3.32 9.28
CA ASN A 231 7.08 -4.62 9.84
C ASN A 231 7.14 -5.76 8.81
N MET A 232 7.70 -5.50 7.62
CA MET A 232 7.89 -6.48 6.56
C MET A 232 9.08 -6.10 5.68
N THR A 233 9.60 -7.08 4.95
CA THR A 233 10.66 -6.87 3.95
C THR A 233 10.08 -6.22 2.70
N TRP A 234 10.73 -5.19 2.20
CA TRP A 234 10.40 -4.54 0.93
C TRP A 234 11.40 -4.99 -0.13
N TYR A 235 10.94 -5.76 -1.08
CA TYR A 235 11.75 -6.36 -2.13
C TYR A 235 12.04 -5.36 -3.26
N GLU A 236 13.12 -5.59 -4.02
CA GLU A 236 13.47 -4.76 -5.18
C GLU A 236 12.61 -5.08 -6.41
N SER A 237 12.11 -6.32 -6.52
CA SER A 237 11.27 -6.80 -7.61
C SER A 237 10.41 -7.96 -7.15
N ILE A 238 9.28 -8.15 -7.80
CA ILE A 238 8.44 -9.33 -7.62
C ILE A 238 9.17 -10.63 -7.99
N ASP A 239 10.14 -10.58 -8.89
CA ASP A 239 10.95 -11.75 -9.30
C ASP A 239 11.79 -12.34 -8.16
N GLN A 240 11.94 -11.61 -7.06
CA GLN A 240 12.60 -12.10 -5.84
C GLN A 240 11.70 -12.99 -4.99
N LEU A 241 10.41 -13.04 -5.29
CA LEU A 241 9.45 -13.86 -4.57
C LEU A 241 9.28 -15.21 -5.28
N PRO A 242 9.11 -16.31 -4.54
CA PRO A 242 8.71 -17.58 -5.12
C PRO A 242 7.25 -17.49 -5.62
N ASP A 243 6.84 -18.53 -6.35
CA ASP A 243 5.45 -18.69 -6.78
C ASP A 243 4.47 -18.44 -5.61
N ILE A 244 3.33 -17.81 -5.89
CA ILE A 244 2.35 -17.45 -4.86
C ILE A 244 1.81 -18.68 -4.12
N ASP A 245 1.72 -19.81 -4.81
CA ASP A 245 1.26 -21.08 -4.25
C ASP A 245 2.36 -21.86 -3.49
N ASP A 246 3.62 -21.39 -3.49
CA ASP A 246 4.69 -21.97 -2.69
C ASP A 246 4.65 -21.42 -1.26
N TYR A 247 4.02 -22.17 -0.34
CA TYR A 247 3.90 -21.82 1.08
C TYR A 247 5.10 -22.25 1.94
N ASP A 248 6.12 -22.89 1.36
CA ASP A 248 7.34 -23.23 2.10
C ASP A 248 8.23 -22.00 2.29
N ILE A 249 8.06 -21.31 3.41
CA ILE A 249 8.82 -20.08 3.72
C ILE A 249 10.31 -20.27 3.84
N ILE A 250 10.76 -21.50 4.18
CA ILE A 250 12.18 -21.84 4.33
C ILE A 250 12.81 -22.10 2.96
N LYS A 251 12.19 -22.99 2.17
CA LYS A 251 12.65 -23.32 0.83
C LYS A 251 12.52 -22.16 -0.13
N GLY A 252 11.38 -21.48 -0.09
CA GLY A 252 11.09 -20.28 -0.88
C GLY A 252 11.84 -19.04 -0.39
N LYS A 253 12.67 -19.15 0.66
CA LYS A 253 13.47 -18.04 1.22
C LYS A 253 12.64 -16.78 1.48
N ARG A 254 11.45 -16.93 2.05
CA ARG A 254 10.54 -15.80 2.29
C ARG A 254 10.93 -15.01 3.54
N THR A 255 10.64 -13.74 3.52
CA THR A 255 10.79 -12.77 4.62
C THR A 255 12.26 -12.54 5.05
N TYR A 256 12.49 -11.52 5.90
CA TYR A 256 13.81 -11.22 6.49
C TYR A 256 14.47 -12.41 7.20
N ARG A 257 13.67 -13.42 7.55
CA ARG A 257 14.17 -14.60 8.26
C ARG A 257 14.97 -15.53 7.36
N TYR A 258 14.64 -15.62 6.07
CA TYR A 258 15.24 -16.59 5.16
C TYR A 258 15.70 -16.00 3.83
N PHE A 259 15.30 -14.77 3.49
CA PHE A 259 15.72 -14.11 2.28
C PHE A 259 17.15 -13.57 2.43
N ASP A 260 18.04 -13.99 1.56
CA ASP A 260 19.47 -13.66 1.55
C ASP A 260 19.87 -12.74 0.40
N GLY A 261 18.89 -12.26 -0.39
CA GLY A 261 19.12 -11.32 -1.48
C GLY A 261 19.12 -9.86 -1.00
N LYS A 262 19.45 -8.95 -1.92
CA LYS A 262 19.36 -7.52 -1.69
C LYS A 262 17.89 -7.08 -1.65
N VAL A 263 17.55 -6.23 -0.72
CA VAL A 263 16.19 -5.71 -0.54
C VAL A 263 16.17 -4.20 -0.66
N LEU A 264 15.03 -3.65 -1.03
CA LEU A 264 14.84 -2.21 -1.07
C LEU A 264 14.93 -1.62 0.33
N TYR A 265 14.14 -2.18 1.26
CA TYR A 265 14.22 -1.88 2.69
C TYR A 265 14.07 -3.16 3.51
N PRO A 266 14.95 -3.41 4.48
CA PRO A 266 14.81 -4.57 5.34
C PRO A 266 13.67 -4.41 6.36
N PHE A 267 13.19 -5.53 6.88
CA PHE A 267 12.36 -5.55 8.08
C PHE A 267 13.03 -4.77 9.22
N GLY A 268 12.28 -4.00 9.96
CA GLY A 268 12.79 -3.20 11.06
C GLY A 268 13.44 -1.87 10.65
N TYR A 269 13.53 -1.58 9.33
CA TYR A 269 14.09 -0.33 8.83
C TYR A 269 13.18 0.86 9.10
N GLY A 270 13.78 2.01 9.36
CA GLY A 270 13.12 3.32 9.43
C GLY A 270 14.10 4.39 9.85
N LEU A 271 13.88 5.60 9.36
CA LEU A 271 14.63 6.80 9.71
C LEU A 271 13.78 7.71 10.58
N THR A 272 14.46 8.64 11.22
CA THR A 272 13.84 9.73 12.00
C THR A 272 14.55 11.06 11.69
N TYR A 273 14.14 12.16 12.29
CA TYR A 273 14.75 13.47 12.08
C TYR A 273 15.98 13.74 12.98
N THR A 274 16.49 12.70 13.62
CA THR A 274 17.70 12.74 14.43
C THR A 274 18.54 11.48 14.21
N THR A 275 19.65 11.36 14.90
CA THR A 275 20.52 10.18 14.88
C THR A 275 20.73 9.65 16.29
N PHE A 276 20.96 8.34 16.39
CA PHE A 276 21.22 7.67 17.66
C PHE A 276 22.53 6.90 17.64
N ALA A 277 23.22 6.88 18.76
CA ALA A 277 24.33 5.99 19.04
C ALA A 277 23.90 4.93 20.05
N TYR A 278 24.37 3.71 19.82
CA TYR A 278 24.16 2.56 20.69
C TYR A 278 25.48 2.23 21.38
N GLU A 279 25.52 2.33 22.70
CA GLU A 279 26.74 2.23 23.46
C GLU A 279 26.58 1.25 24.64
N ASN A 280 27.69 0.81 25.24
CA ASN A 280 27.72 0.05 26.50
C ASN A 280 26.86 -1.21 26.52
N TYR A 281 26.70 -1.88 25.35
CA TYR A 281 25.90 -3.09 25.28
C TYR A 281 26.55 -4.25 26.03
N LYS A 282 25.71 -4.98 26.77
CA LYS A 282 26.09 -6.17 27.54
C LYS A 282 25.05 -7.26 27.30
N VAL A 283 25.52 -8.47 27.17
CA VAL A 283 24.66 -9.66 27.11
C VAL A 283 25.17 -10.64 28.17
N SER A 284 24.28 -11.20 28.94
CA SER A 284 24.57 -12.21 29.94
C SER A 284 23.46 -13.23 30.02
N LEU A 285 23.77 -14.45 30.43
CA LEU A 285 22.81 -15.51 30.68
C LEU A 285 22.64 -15.69 32.20
N LYS A 286 21.42 -15.57 32.67
CA LYS A 286 21.07 -15.76 34.07
C LYS A 286 20.36 -17.10 34.25
N ASP A 287 20.88 -17.91 35.17
CA ASP A 287 20.31 -19.20 35.56
C ASP A 287 20.03 -20.14 34.39
N ASP A 288 20.82 -20.04 33.28
CA ASP A 288 20.66 -20.77 32.04
C ASP A 288 19.27 -20.67 31.38
N ARG A 289 18.50 -19.64 31.76
CA ARG A 289 17.09 -19.49 31.34
C ARG A 289 16.73 -18.12 30.79
N LEU A 290 17.49 -17.11 31.11
CA LEU A 290 17.13 -15.73 30.82
C LEU A 290 18.32 -14.97 30.23
N LEU A 291 18.18 -14.55 28.98
CA LEU A 291 19.12 -13.63 28.35
C LEU A 291 18.86 -12.22 28.88
N GLN A 292 19.81 -11.64 29.57
CA GLN A 292 19.77 -10.26 30.01
C GLN A 292 20.58 -9.41 29.04
N ILE A 293 19.93 -8.44 28.43
CA ILE A 293 20.55 -7.54 27.45
C ILE A 293 20.39 -6.11 27.96
N SER A 294 21.47 -5.36 28.01
CA SER A 294 21.41 -3.95 28.35
C SER A 294 22.31 -3.14 27.43
N LEU A 295 21.89 -1.91 27.17
CA LEU A 295 22.61 -0.95 26.36
C LEU A 295 22.17 0.48 26.67
N ASP A 296 22.97 1.44 26.25
CA ASP A 296 22.62 2.85 26.30
C ASP A 296 22.29 3.36 24.90
N VAL A 297 21.19 4.10 24.77
CA VAL A 297 20.78 4.78 23.53
C VAL A 297 20.93 6.27 23.75
N ARG A 298 21.79 6.90 22.96
CA ARG A 298 22.05 8.33 23.01
C ARG A 298 21.55 9.03 21.75
N ASN A 299 20.78 10.08 21.92
CA ASN A 299 20.43 10.96 20.81
C ASN A 299 21.65 11.85 20.47
N THR A 300 22.21 11.66 19.28
CA THR A 300 23.40 12.36 18.81
C THR A 300 23.10 13.53 17.87
N GLY A 301 21.82 13.71 17.49
CA GLY A 301 21.37 14.84 16.68
C GLY A 301 20.77 15.96 17.54
N ASP A 302 20.03 16.85 16.88
CA ASP A 302 19.52 18.10 17.43
C ASP A 302 17.99 18.15 17.61
N THR A 303 17.30 17.05 17.29
CA THR A 303 15.85 16.94 17.38
C THR A 303 15.46 15.82 18.35
N ALA A 304 14.51 16.08 19.24
CA ALA A 304 13.96 15.04 20.11
C ALA A 304 13.17 14.02 19.29
N SER A 305 13.36 12.74 19.59
CA SER A 305 12.64 11.65 18.91
C SER A 305 12.52 10.41 19.79
N ASP A 306 11.60 9.56 19.43
CA ASP A 306 11.57 8.18 19.91
C ASP A 306 12.59 7.34 19.14
N GLU A 307 13.08 6.28 19.76
CA GLU A 307 13.87 5.23 19.11
C GLU A 307 13.29 3.86 19.39
N VAL A 308 13.31 2.97 18.39
CA VAL A 308 12.88 1.58 18.54
C VAL A 308 14.10 0.68 18.54
N VAL A 309 14.53 0.30 19.73
CA VAL A 309 15.61 -0.67 19.93
C VAL A 309 15.09 -2.05 19.60
N GLN A 310 15.78 -2.77 18.73
CA GLN A 310 15.39 -4.10 18.28
C GLN A 310 16.52 -5.08 18.57
N ILE A 311 16.21 -6.22 19.17
CA ILE A 311 17.15 -7.27 19.50
C ILE A 311 16.93 -8.45 18.55
N TYR A 312 17.96 -8.77 17.79
CA TYR A 312 17.94 -9.87 16.86
C TYR A 312 18.91 -10.98 17.32
N GLY A 313 18.46 -12.21 17.13
CA GLY A 313 19.27 -13.40 17.38
C GLY A 313 19.49 -14.20 16.08
N SER A 314 20.67 -14.79 15.95
CA SER A 314 21.03 -15.70 14.88
C SER A 314 21.69 -16.95 15.46
N ALA A 315 21.36 -18.13 14.95
CA ALA A 315 22.08 -19.35 15.28
C ALA A 315 23.23 -19.51 14.29
N LEU A 316 24.48 -19.42 14.78
CA LEU A 316 25.68 -19.53 13.95
C LEU A 316 25.89 -20.95 13.47
N GLU A 317 25.58 -21.92 14.34
CA GLU A 317 25.63 -23.35 14.04
C GLU A 317 24.33 -24.02 14.48
N SER A 318 23.75 -24.85 13.65
CA SER A 318 22.51 -25.57 13.96
C SER A 318 22.40 -26.84 13.13
N CYS A 319 21.80 -27.88 13.72
CA CYS A 319 21.51 -29.14 13.05
C CYS A 319 20.33 -29.04 12.05
N VAL A 320 19.59 -27.95 12.07
CA VAL A 320 18.47 -27.66 11.16
C VAL A 320 18.61 -26.28 10.53
N LYS A 321 17.93 -26.06 9.42
CA LYS A 321 17.86 -24.71 8.81
C LYS A 321 17.15 -23.75 9.75
N LYS A 322 17.89 -22.75 10.23
CA LYS A 322 17.38 -21.65 11.07
C LYS A 322 17.21 -20.37 10.26
N PRO A 323 16.44 -19.40 10.77
CA PRO A 323 16.43 -18.04 10.23
C PRO A 323 17.82 -17.43 10.17
N ILE A 324 18.09 -16.60 9.17
CA ILE A 324 19.29 -15.77 9.07
C ILE A 324 19.40 -14.88 10.29
N CYS A 325 18.27 -14.26 10.67
CA CYS A 325 18.08 -13.56 11.94
C CYS A 325 16.61 -13.62 12.36
N GLN A 326 16.35 -13.49 13.64
CA GLN A 326 15.01 -13.46 14.20
C GLN A 326 14.90 -12.31 15.20
N LEU A 327 13.90 -11.47 15.07
CA LEU A 327 13.55 -10.49 16.09
C LEU A 327 13.13 -11.25 17.35
N LEU A 328 13.87 -11.04 18.43
CA LEU A 328 13.60 -11.67 19.72
C LEU A 328 12.78 -10.77 20.64
N ASP A 329 13.10 -9.46 20.65
CA ASP A 329 12.36 -8.48 21.43
C ASP A 329 12.62 -7.08 20.88
N PHE A 330 11.79 -6.11 21.27
CA PHE A 330 11.98 -4.71 20.95
C PHE A 330 11.38 -3.79 22.02
N VAL A 331 11.90 -2.60 22.12
CA VAL A 331 11.37 -1.57 23.02
C VAL A 331 11.39 -0.21 22.35
N ARG A 332 10.29 0.54 22.46
CA ARG A 332 10.23 1.95 22.07
C ARG A 332 10.62 2.85 23.22
N VAL A 333 11.76 3.49 23.10
CA VAL A 333 12.27 4.50 24.04
C VAL A 333 11.76 5.86 23.60
N LYS A 334 10.88 6.46 24.40
CA LYS A 334 10.14 7.66 23.99
C LYS A 334 10.89 8.93 24.32
N ASN A 335 10.77 9.92 23.44
CA ASN A 335 11.13 11.31 23.62
C ASN A 335 12.55 11.52 24.19
N ILE A 336 13.55 10.98 23.49
CA ILE A 336 14.96 11.17 23.85
C ILE A 336 15.38 12.55 23.35
N ALA A 337 15.70 13.44 24.28
CA ALA A 337 16.13 14.81 23.94
C ALA A 337 17.53 14.83 23.31
N PRO A 338 17.88 15.88 22.53
CA PRO A 338 19.23 16.05 22.00
C PRO A 338 20.31 15.90 23.08
N GLY A 339 21.31 15.06 22.87
CA GLY A 339 22.40 14.76 23.80
C GLY A 339 22.02 13.85 24.98
N GLU A 340 20.73 13.53 25.15
CA GLU A 340 20.28 12.65 26.23
C GLU A 340 20.64 11.18 25.93
N THR A 341 21.00 10.48 27.03
CA THR A 341 21.24 9.04 27.03
C THR A 341 20.18 8.33 27.86
N ARG A 342 19.59 7.27 27.34
CA ARG A 342 18.63 6.40 28.00
C ARG A 342 19.19 5.00 28.12
N HIS A 343 19.14 4.45 29.33
CA HIS A 343 19.48 3.04 29.55
C HIS A 343 18.31 2.14 29.21
N VAL A 344 18.59 1.08 28.46
CA VAL A 344 17.63 0.04 28.06
C VAL A 344 18.10 -1.29 28.62
N ALA A 345 17.18 -2.01 29.24
CA ALA A 345 17.40 -3.37 29.72
C ALA A 345 16.21 -4.26 29.29
N LEU A 346 16.53 -5.40 28.73
CA LEU A 346 15.57 -6.40 28.24
C LEU A 346 15.93 -7.76 28.81
N GLU A 347 14.92 -8.56 29.10
CA GLU A 347 15.07 -9.94 29.55
C GLU A 347 14.29 -10.87 28.64
N ILE A 348 15.00 -11.73 27.90
CA ILE A 348 14.43 -12.62 26.90
C ILE A 348 14.55 -14.05 27.43
N PRO A 349 13.43 -14.76 27.65
CA PRO A 349 13.46 -16.17 28.01
C PRO A 349 14.18 -17.01 26.95
N VAL A 350 15.06 -17.89 27.35
CA VAL A 350 15.77 -18.82 26.42
C VAL A 350 14.78 -19.69 25.65
N GLU A 351 13.60 -19.92 26.20
CA GLU A 351 12.51 -20.60 25.53
C GLU A 351 12.06 -19.92 24.22
N GLU A 352 12.27 -18.61 24.02
CA GLU A 352 11.96 -17.90 22.76
C GLU A 352 12.91 -18.31 21.61
N LEU A 353 14.03 -18.96 21.93
CA LEU A 353 14.97 -19.52 20.97
C LEU A 353 14.60 -20.94 20.50
N ARG A 354 13.49 -21.50 21.02
CA ARG A 354 13.05 -22.85 20.67
C ARG A 354 12.72 -23.00 19.20
N PHE A 355 12.97 -24.18 18.68
CA PHE A 355 12.47 -24.64 17.41
C PHE A 355 11.82 -26.03 17.58
N TYR A 356 10.96 -26.38 16.65
CA TYR A 356 10.37 -27.71 16.62
C TYR A 356 11.31 -28.69 15.92
N ASP A 357 11.80 -29.67 16.67
CA ASP A 357 12.58 -30.77 16.11
C ASP A 357 11.65 -31.88 15.63
N VAL A 358 11.65 -32.11 14.31
CA VAL A 358 10.79 -33.10 13.65
C VAL A 358 11.15 -34.54 14.00
N ILE A 359 12.41 -34.79 14.43
CA ILE A 359 12.88 -36.14 14.80
C ILE A 359 12.38 -36.51 16.18
N SER A 360 12.65 -35.70 17.18
CA SER A 360 12.20 -35.91 18.55
C SER A 360 10.73 -35.49 18.78
N ARG A 361 10.12 -34.80 17.82
CA ARG A 361 8.75 -34.27 17.86
C ARG A 361 8.45 -33.39 19.09
N ARG A 362 9.40 -32.52 19.43
CA ARG A 362 9.28 -31.59 20.55
C ARG A 362 9.96 -30.25 20.25
N LEU A 363 9.60 -29.26 21.04
CA LEU A 363 10.32 -27.98 21.04
C LEU A 363 11.65 -28.15 21.80
N MET A 364 12.73 -27.67 21.20
CA MET A 364 14.08 -27.75 21.72
C MET A 364 14.78 -26.41 21.60
N VAL A 365 15.71 -26.16 22.53
CA VAL A 365 16.77 -25.16 22.40
C VAL A 365 18.06 -25.92 22.14
N GLU A 366 18.82 -25.50 21.12
CA GLU A 366 20.18 -26.02 20.88
C GLU A 366 21.17 -25.28 21.76
N GLU A 367 22.20 -26.00 22.20
CA GLU A 367 23.40 -25.37 22.73
C GLU A 367 24.13 -24.65 21.59
N GLY A 368 24.55 -23.42 21.82
CA GLY A 368 25.23 -22.60 20.83
C GLY A 368 25.86 -21.35 21.46
N THR A 369 26.62 -20.65 20.65
CA THR A 369 27.24 -19.36 21.02
C THR A 369 26.38 -18.21 20.51
#